data_9d7b81bea683c7868490c458282f0e44
#
_entry.id   9d7b81bea683c7868490c458282f0e44
#
_cell.length_a   1.000
_cell.length_b   1.000
_cell.length_c   1.000
_cell.angle_alpha   90.00
_cell.angle_beta   90.00
_cell.angle_gamma   90.00
#
_symmetry.space_group_name_H-M   'P 1'
#
loop_
_entity.id
_entity.type
_entity.pdbx_description
1 polymer ?
#
loop_
_entity_poly.entity_id
_entity_poly.type
_entity_poly.pdbx_seq_one_letter_code
_entity_poly.pdbx_strand_id
1 'polypeptide(L)'
;MPGTLAIDLGSSTTVVAWHDGSAPPRLLELAPYGGGNPCVVPSLLWLRQPDHDRPLIGRQVLEADLAGAEGPGLCRDFKRRIGAAATGPDPAQTEAPWLTPEQAGALLLQRLWQALPPELEPERLVLTAPIEGYRGYRAWLQE
;
A
#
# COMPACT_ATOMS: atom_id res chain seq x y z
N MET A 1 -4.39 5.07 -23.30
CA MET A 1 -3.24 4.22 -23.71
C MET A 1 -3.35 2.88 -22.95
N PRO A 2 -3.75 1.85 -23.65
CA PRO A 2 -3.94 0.53 -23.05
C PRO A 2 -2.60 -0.13 -22.67
N GLY A 3 -2.59 -0.90 -21.60
CA GLY A 3 -1.37 -1.58 -21.18
C GLY A 3 -1.50 -2.37 -19.88
N THR A 4 -0.34 -2.74 -19.35
CA THR A 4 -0.22 -3.54 -18.13
C THR A 4 0.27 -2.67 -16.98
N LEU A 5 -0.45 -2.68 -15.89
CA LEU A 5 -0.06 -2.10 -14.61
C LEU A 5 0.47 -3.20 -13.70
N ALA A 6 1.64 -3.00 -13.13
CA ALA A 6 2.20 -3.91 -12.14
C ALA A 6 2.36 -3.19 -10.80
N ILE A 7 1.91 -3.80 -9.72
CA ILE A 7 2.06 -3.25 -8.37
C ILE A 7 2.82 -4.25 -7.51
N ASP A 8 3.91 -3.79 -6.93
CA ASP A 8 4.66 -4.51 -5.91
C ASP A 8 4.39 -3.87 -4.55
N LEU A 9 3.40 -4.41 -3.84
CA LEU A 9 3.11 -4.03 -2.46
C LEU A 9 4.14 -4.69 -1.54
N GLY A 10 5.10 -3.91 -1.08
CA GLY A 10 6.12 -4.37 -0.16
C GLY A 10 5.78 -4.08 1.31
N SER A 11 6.50 -4.72 2.22
CA SER A 11 6.33 -4.47 3.67
C SER A 11 6.76 -3.06 4.08
N SER A 12 7.80 -2.53 3.45
CA SER A 12 8.35 -1.20 3.73
C SER A 12 8.03 -0.18 2.65
N THR A 13 8.03 -0.61 1.39
CA THR A 13 7.83 0.26 0.22
C THR A 13 6.96 -0.41 -0.82
N THR A 14 6.26 0.40 -1.59
CA THR A 14 5.40 -0.04 -2.69
C THR A 14 5.79 0.70 -3.96
N VAL A 15 5.86 0.00 -5.08
CA VAL A 15 6.14 0.58 -6.39
C VAL A 15 5.08 0.17 -7.40
N VAL A 16 4.83 1.04 -8.35
CA VAL A 16 3.90 0.79 -9.46
C VAL A 16 4.63 1.01 -10.78
N ALA A 17 4.52 0.05 -11.67
CA ALA A 17 5.13 0.10 -13.00
C ALA A 17 4.08 0.04 -14.10
N TRP A 18 4.40 0.63 -15.23
CA TRP A 18 3.57 0.66 -16.43
C TRP A 18 4.30 0.14 -17.65
N HIS A 19 3.59 -0.63 -18.47
CA HIS A 19 4.09 -1.13 -19.75
C HIS A 19 2.97 -1.15 -20.78
N ASP A 20 3.16 -0.43 -21.89
CA ASP A 20 2.19 -0.34 -23.00
C ASP A 20 2.51 -1.29 -24.17
N GLY A 21 3.56 -2.10 -24.04
CA GLY A 21 3.97 -3.04 -25.08
C GLY A 21 4.92 -2.44 -26.13
N SER A 22 5.10 -1.14 -26.20
CA SER A 22 5.93 -0.48 -27.21
C SER A 22 7.30 -0.02 -26.70
N ALA A 23 7.40 0.29 -25.42
CA ALA A 23 8.60 0.75 -24.74
C ALA A 23 8.90 -0.12 -23.53
N PRO A 24 10.14 -0.08 -22.98
CA PRO A 24 10.43 -0.77 -21.72
C PRO A 24 9.51 -0.36 -20.58
N PRO A 25 9.23 -1.24 -19.62
CA PRO A 25 8.46 -0.89 -18.44
C PRO A 25 9.07 0.30 -17.70
N ARG A 26 8.25 1.17 -17.17
CA ARG A 26 8.68 2.32 -16.37
C ARG A 26 8.00 2.37 -15.03
N LEU A 27 8.72 2.81 -14.01
CA LEU A 27 8.13 3.12 -12.72
C LEU A 27 7.33 4.42 -12.80
N LEU A 28 6.21 4.46 -12.10
CA LEU A 28 5.34 5.64 -12.05
C LEU A 28 5.67 6.50 -10.82
N GLU A 29 5.75 7.79 -11.03
CA GLU A 29 5.75 8.76 -9.94
C GLU A 29 4.31 8.92 -9.43
N LEU A 30 4.10 8.68 -8.14
CA LEU A 30 2.77 8.73 -7.55
C LEU A 30 2.71 9.89 -6.54
N ALA A 31 2.55 11.08 -7.05
CA ALA A 31 2.34 12.25 -6.22
C ALA A 31 0.95 12.22 -5.56
N PRO A 32 0.83 12.60 -4.29
CA PRO A 32 1.87 13.13 -3.39
C PRO A 32 2.54 12.07 -2.49
N TYR A 33 2.45 10.80 -2.83
CA TYR A 33 2.76 9.68 -1.94
C TYR A 33 4.20 9.18 -2.01
N GLY A 34 4.91 9.41 -3.12
CA GLY A 34 6.29 8.98 -3.32
C GLY A 34 7.25 9.64 -2.33
N GLY A 35 8.22 8.88 -1.80
CA GLY A 35 9.21 9.33 -0.83
C GLY A 35 10.35 10.13 -1.44
N GLY A 36 11.56 9.98 -0.91
CA GLY A 36 12.76 10.62 -1.47
C GLY A 36 13.01 10.26 -2.93
N ASN A 37 12.71 9.02 -3.32
CA ASN A 37 12.48 8.65 -4.71
C ASN A 37 10.98 8.75 -5.00
N PRO A 38 10.52 9.60 -5.95
CA PRO A 38 9.08 9.79 -6.22
C PRO A 38 8.36 8.53 -6.69
N CYS A 39 9.09 7.56 -7.25
CA CYS A 39 8.53 6.28 -7.68
C CYS A 39 8.42 5.25 -6.55
N VAL A 40 8.90 5.54 -5.36
CA VAL A 40 8.91 4.62 -4.21
C VAL A 40 8.01 5.18 -3.12
N VAL A 41 6.88 4.53 -2.91
CA VAL A 41 5.90 4.92 -1.88
C VAL A 41 6.19 4.16 -0.60
N PRO A 42 6.46 4.83 0.53
CA PRO A 42 6.51 4.16 1.82
C PRO A 42 5.19 3.45 2.12
N SER A 43 5.23 2.18 2.52
CA SER A 43 4.03 1.40 2.86
C SER A 43 3.53 1.78 4.26
N LEU A 44 3.15 3.04 4.42
CA LEU A 44 2.70 3.65 5.66
C LEU A 44 1.35 4.31 5.46
N LEU A 45 0.48 4.16 6.47
CA LEU A 45 -0.77 4.91 6.59
C LEU A 45 -0.88 5.47 8.00
N TRP A 46 -1.50 6.61 8.12
CA TRP A 46 -1.84 7.18 9.41
C TRP A 46 -3.25 7.75 9.40
N LEU A 47 -4.03 7.38 10.40
CA LEU A 47 -5.37 7.89 10.63
C LEU A 47 -5.40 8.65 11.94
N ARG A 48 -6.00 9.83 11.92
CA ARG A 48 -6.22 10.62 13.13
C ARG A 48 -7.30 10.00 14.03
N GLN A 49 -8.32 9.45 13.41
CA GLN A 49 -9.46 8.81 14.07
C GLN A 49 -9.96 7.65 13.19
N PRO A 50 -10.66 6.64 13.76
CA PRO A 50 -11.14 5.49 12.97
C PRO A 50 -11.97 5.85 11.75
N ASP A 51 -12.80 6.89 11.85
CA ASP A 51 -13.72 7.34 10.80
C ASP A 51 -13.19 8.54 10.01
N HIS A 52 -11.88 8.76 10.03
CA HIS A 52 -11.29 9.91 9.35
C HIS A 52 -11.23 9.67 7.84
N ASP A 53 -11.88 10.54 7.06
CA ASP A 53 -12.02 10.39 5.60
C ASP A 53 -10.72 10.54 4.80
N ARG A 54 -9.68 11.13 5.40
CA ARG A 54 -8.44 11.46 4.71
C ARG A 54 -7.22 10.96 5.48
N PRO A 55 -6.93 9.66 5.40
CA PRO A 55 -5.70 9.14 5.98
C PRO A 55 -4.49 9.72 5.26
N LEU A 56 -3.40 9.91 5.99
CA LEU A 56 -2.10 10.20 5.39
C LEU A 56 -1.50 8.90 4.83
N ILE A 57 -0.87 8.99 3.68
CA ILE A 57 -0.33 7.86 2.93
C ILE A 57 1.14 8.12 2.56
N GLY A 58 1.98 7.13 2.79
CA GLY A 58 3.36 7.11 2.31
C GLY A 58 4.17 8.32 2.79
N ARG A 59 4.68 9.11 1.85
CA ARG A 59 5.46 10.33 2.13
C ARG A 59 4.75 11.30 3.07
N GLN A 60 3.43 11.40 2.98
CA GLN A 60 2.66 12.31 3.84
C GLN A 60 2.84 11.95 5.33
N VAL A 61 2.97 10.67 5.66
CA VAL A 61 3.24 10.21 7.03
C VAL A 61 4.63 10.66 7.49
N LEU A 62 5.62 10.57 6.60
CA LEU A 62 7.00 11.01 6.89
C LEU A 62 7.08 12.53 7.06
N GLU A 63 6.44 13.29 6.20
CA GLU A 63 6.43 14.77 6.25
C GLU A 63 5.73 15.30 7.51
N ALA A 64 4.74 14.57 8.02
CA ALA A 64 4.05 14.91 9.26
C ALA A 64 4.78 14.42 10.52
N ASP A 65 5.93 13.78 10.36
CA ASP A 65 6.73 13.17 11.46
C ASP A 65 5.94 12.14 12.29
N LEU A 66 5.12 11.35 11.60
CA LEU A 66 4.25 10.35 12.23
C LEU A 66 4.72 8.90 12.03
N ALA A 67 5.86 8.68 11.37
CA ALA A 67 6.37 7.32 11.13
C ALA A 67 6.76 6.57 12.40
N GLY A 68 7.03 7.28 13.48
CA GLY A 68 7.28 6.73 14.82
C GLY A 68 6.15 6.97 15.82
N ALA A 69 4.97 7.40 15.35
CA ALA A 69 3.85 7.71 16.21
C ALA A 69 3.39 6.48 17.00
N GLU A 70 3.06 6.68 18.26
CA GLU A 70 2.43 5.67 19.10
C GLU A 70 0.90 5.69 18.91
N GLY A 71 0.26 4.57 19.28
CA GLY A 71 -1.18 4.44 19.23
C GLY A 71 -1.71 3.74 17.99
N PRO A 72 -3.03 3.61 17.86
CA PRO A 72 -3.68 2.76 16.86
C PRO A 72 -3.77 3.39 15.46
N GLY A 73 -3.39 4.66 15.31
CA GLY A 73 -3.52 5.39 14.05
C GLY A 73 -2.48 5.05 13.01
N LEU A 74 -1.27 4.63 13.43
CA LEU A 74 -0.19 4.28 12.52
C LEU A 74 -0.32 2.84 12.05
N CYS A 75 -0.35 2.64 10.72
CA CYS A 75 -0.31 1.33 10.08
C CYS A 75 1.00 1.16 9.34
N ARG A 76 1.80 0.18 9.75
CA ARG A 76 3.07 -0.19 9.13
C ARG A 76 3.24 -1.70 9.16
N ASP A 77 4.11 -2.22 8.29
CA ASP A 77 4.39 -3.67 8.19
C ASP A 77 3.14 -4.55 8.03
N PHE A 78 2.03 -3.98 7.58
CA PHE A 78 0.76 -4.69 7.49
C PHE A 78 0.78 -5.80 6.45
N LYS A 79 1.58 -5.71 5.39
CA LYS A 79 1.67 -6.74 4.36
C LYS A 79 1.95 -8.12 4.95
N ARG A 80 2.85 -8.20 5.92
CA ARG A 80 3.26 -9.47 6.55
C ARG A 80 2.13 -10.19 7.26
N ARG A 81 1.08 -9.46 7.63
CA ARG A 81 -0.07 -9.98 8.37
C ARG A 81 -1.33 -10.12 7.54
N ILE A 82 -1.31 -9.69 6.27
CA ILE A 82 -2.43 -9.87 5.36
C ILE A 82 -2.66 -11.36 5.12
N GLY A 83 -3.90 -11.81 5.33
CA GLY A 83 -4.30 -13.20 5.15
C GLY A 83 -3.77 -14.16 6.19
N ALA A 84 -3.06 -13.67 7.22
CA ALA A 84 -2.63 -14.49 8.33
C ALA A 84 -3.80 -14.74 9.29
N ALA A 85 -3.87 -15.96 9.86
CA ALA A 85 -4.80 -16.21 10.95
C ALA A 85 -4.51 -15.24 12.11
N ALA A 86 -5.57 -14.70 12.73
CA ALA A 86 -5.42 -13.78 13.85
C ALA A 86 -4.70 -14.47 15.01
N THR A 87 -3.40 -14.22 15.12
CA THR A 87 -2.54 -14.82 16.15
C THR A 87 -2.33 -13.89 17.35
N GLY A 88 -3.28 -13.00 17.61
CA GLY A 88 -3.22 -12.06 18.72
C GLY A 88 -2.59 -10.71 18.34
N PRO A 89 -2.58 -9.75 19.29
CA PRO A 89 -2.02 -8.44 19.05
C PRO A 89 -0.51 -8.52 18.80
N ASP A 90 -0.02 -7.65 17.93
CA ASP A 90 1.41 -7.44 17.71
C ASP A 90 2.05 -7.05 19.05
N PRO A 91 3.03 -7.81 19.57
CA PRO A 91 3.67 -7.48 20.84
C PRO A 91 4.40 -6.12 20.83
N ALA A 92 4.65 -5.54 19.65
CA ALA A 92 5.22 -4.20 19.51
C ALA A 92 4.18 -3.08 19.59
N GLN A 93 2.89 -3.41 19.63
CA GLN A 93 1.80 -2.44 19.70
C GLN A 93 1.06 -2.55 21.02
N THR A 94 1.01 -1.45 21.78
CA THR A 94 0.26 -1.38 23.04
C THR A 94 -1.25 -1.32 22.84
N GLU A 95 -1.71 -0.93 21.65
CA GLU A 95 -3.10 -0.85 21.28
C GLU A 95 -3.32 -1.49 19.90
N ALA A 96 -4.47 -2.16 19.71
CA ALA A 96 -4.84 -2.70 18.41
C ALA A 96 -4.99 -1.54 17.40
N PRO A 97 -4.42 -1.66 16.18
CA PRO A 97 -4.59 -0.64 15.16
C PRO A 97 -6.07 -0.52 14.74
N TRP A 98 -6.48 0.67 14.37
CA TRP A 98 -7.86 0.92 13.92
C TRP A 98 -8.22 0.21 12.62
N LEU A 99 -7.22 -0.09 11.80
CA LEU A 99 -7.41 -0.86 10.57
C LEU A 99 -6.80 -2.25 10.72
N THR A 100 -7.49 -3.25 10.17
CA THR A 100 -6.86 -4.56 9.97
C THR A 100 -5.76 -4.45 8.90
N PRO A 101 -4.81 -5.39 8.85
CA PRO A 101 -3.81 -5.42 7.79
C PRO A 101 -4.44 -5.41 6.38
N GLU A 102 -5.55 -6.12 6.20
CA GLU A 102 -6.30 -6.20 4.95
C GLU A 102 -6.92 -4.85 4.57
N GLN A 103 -7.51 -4.16 5.54
CA GLN A 103 -8.06 -2.81 5.33
C GLN A 103 -6.97 -1.80 5.00
N ALA A 104 -5.84 -1.86 5.68
CA ALA A 104 -4.71 -0.97 5.42
C ALA A 104 -4.15 -1.18 4.01
N GLY A 105 -3.96 -2.43 3.60
CA GLY A 105 -3.51 -2.77 2.25
C GLY A 105 -4.48 -2.31 1.17
N ALA A 106 -5.77 -2.57 1.36
CA ALA A 106 -6.81 -2.15 0.42
C ALA A 106 -6.87 -0.62 0.27
N LEU A 107 -6.77 0.11 1.38
CA LEU A 107 -6.79 1.57 1.36
C LEU A 107 -5.55 2.13 0.64
N LEU A 108 -4.37 1.57 0.89
CA LEU A 108 -3.15 1.98 0.19
C LEU A 108 -3.29 1.75 -1.33
N LEU A 109 -3.70 0.56 -1.75
CA LEU A 109 -3.87 0.23 -3.17
C LEU A 109 -4.93 1.13 -3.82
N GLN A 110 -6.04 1.39 -3.15
CA GLN A 110 -7.08 2.29 -3.64
C GLN A 110 -6.56 3.71 -3.89
N ARG A 111 -5.76 4.24 -2.96
CA ARG A 111 -5.18 5.57 -3.09
C ARG A 111 -4.16 5.65 -4.22
N LEU A 112 -3.32 4.62 -4.36
CA LEU A 112 -2.38 4.56 -5.47
C LEU A 112 -3.10 4.45 -6.81
N TRP A 113 -4.18 3.67 -6.88
CA TRP A 113 -5.01 3.58 -8.08
C TRP A 113 -5.60 4.95 -8.47
N GLN A 114 -6.12 5.69 -7.51
CA GLN A 114 -6.67 7.03 -7.73
C GLN A 114 -5.60 8.06 -8.16
N ALA A 115 -4.34 7.82 -7.84
CA ALA A 115 -3.22 8.68 -8.21
C ALA A 115 -2.60 8.34 -9.57
N LEU A 116 -3.09 7.30 -10.25
CA LEU A 116 -2.59 6.96 -11.58
C LEU A 116 -2.83 8.11 -12.58
N PRO A 117 -1.88 8.34 -13.50
CA PRO A 117 -2.11 9.27 -14.60
C PRO A 117 -3.38 8.92 -15.38
N PRO A 118 -4.26 9.89 -15.64
CA PRO A 118 -5.57 9.63 -16.24
C PRO A 118 -5.51 9.09 -17.69
N GLU A 119 -4.39 9.29 -18.36
CA GLU A 119 -4.16 8.77 -19.71
C GLU A 119 -3.84 7.27 -19.76
N LEU A 120 -3.58 6.64 -18.61
CA LEU A 120 -3.31 5.21 -18.56
C LEU A 120 -4.62 4.42 -18.52
N GLU A 121 -4.69 3.40 -19.33
CA GLU A 121 -5.84 2.48 -19.44
C GLU A 121 -5.39 1.07 -19.10
N PRO A 122 -5.36 0.67 -17.81
CA PRO A 122 -4.93 -0.66 -17.42
C PRO A 122 -5.89 -1.73 -17.93
N GLU A 123 -5.45 -2.53 -18.87
CA GLU A 123 -6.17 -3.72 -19.39
C GLU A 123 -5.75 -4.98 -18.61
N ARG A 124 -4.56 -4.96 -18.04
CA ARG A 124 -4.01 -6.07 -17.26
C ARG A 124 -3.39 -5.54 -15.97
N LEU A 125 -3.67 -6.23 -14.90
CA LEU A 125 -3.08 -5.95 -13.59
C LEU A 125 -2.21 -7.12 -13.15
N VAL A 126 -0.97 -6.84 -12.77
CA VAL A 126 -0.03 -7.80 -12.20
C VAL A 126 0.27 -7.37 -10.76
N LEU A 127 0.09 -8.28 -9.84
CA LEU A 127 0.34 -8.05 -8.41
C LEU A 127 1.34 -9.07 -7.90
N THR A 128 2.32 -8.61 -7.13
CA THR A 128 3.24 -9.51 -6.43
C THR A 128 2.55 -10.12 -5.21
N ALA A 129 2.98 -11.32 -4.83
CA ALA A 129 2.49 -12.00 -3.64
C ALA A 129 3.67 -12.63 -2.88
N PRO A 130 3.63 -12.67 -1.54
CA PRO A 130 4.66 -13.32 -0.75
C PRO A 130 4.61 -14.85 -0.91
N ILE A 131 5.74 -15.51 -0.72
CA ILE A 131 5.82 -16.97 -0.74
C ILE A 131 5.12 -17.54 0.51
N GLU A 132 5.42 -16.98 1.67
CA GLU A 132 4.75 -17.34 2.93
C GLU A 132 3.37 -16.69 3.00
N GLY A 133 2.38 -17.47 3.43
CA GLY A 133 1.00 -16.97 3.53
C GLY A 133 0.33 -16.71 2.18
N TYR A 134 0.85 -17.24 1.09
CA TYR A 134 0.40 -17.00 -0.28
C TYR A 134 -1.11 -17.20 -0.47
N ARG A 135 -1.68 -18.25 0.11
CA ARG A 135 -3.11 -18.58 -0.07
C ARG A 135 -4.02 -17.48 0.51
N GLY A 136 -3.75 -17.05 1.74
CA GLY A 136 -4.51 -16.00 2.40
C GLY A 136 -4.33 -14.64 1.71
N TYR A 137 -3.11 -14.32 1.31
CA TYR A 137 -2.81 -13.10 0.58
C TYR A 137 -3.50 -13.07 -0.79
N ARG A 138 -3.45 -14.16 -1.52
CA ARG A 138 -4.13 -14.27 -2.81
C ARG A 138 -5.64 -14.14 -2.68
N ALA A 139 -6.23 -14.77 -1.67
CA ALA A 139 -7.66 -14.65 -1.40
C ALA A 139 -8.06 -13.19 -1.16
N TRP A 140 -7.29 -12.47 -0.36
CA TRP A 140 -7.49 -11.05 -0.12
C TRP A 140 -7.38 -10.21 -1.42
N LEU A 141 -6.42 -10.50 -2.29
CA LEU A 141 -6.27 -9.77 -3.56
C LEU A 141 -7.46 -9.96 -4.51
N GLN A 142 -8.25 -11.01 -4.33
CA GLN A 142 -9.41 -11.34 -5.18
C GLN A 142 -10.72 -10.70 -4.70
N GLU A 143 -10.74 -10.11 -3.51
CA GLU A 143 -11.88 -9.37 -2.95
C GLU A 143 -11.98 -7.95 -3.52
#